data_f4ca62d24672430720e3795e00c5a4cd
#
_entry.id   f4ca62d24672430720e3795e00c5a4cd
#
_cell.length_a   1.000
_cell.length_b   1.000
_cell.length_c   1.000
_cell.angle_alpha   90.00
_cell.angle_beta   90.00
_cell.angle_gamma   90.00
#
_symmetry.space_group_name_H-M   'P 1'
#
loop_
_entity.id
_entity.type
_entity.pdbx_description
1 polymer ?
#
loop_
_entity_poly.entity_id
_entity_poly.type
_entity_poly.pdbx_seq_one_letter_code
_entity_poly.pdbx_strand_id
1 'polypeptide(L)'
;YTKVQLDRFLQATKDKAGERTIAASGGILFWPEAHLDCIRPGIIMYGISPTDTVGAEFGLTPVMNLTSSLLSVREHKKGEPVGYGGIWTSPKDTKIGVVAIGYGDGYPRDVPEGTPVYINGRIVPIVGRVSMDMLTVDLGADSQDKVGDEVILWGKELPIETVAKYSGILSYELITKLTPRVITEYVD
;
A
#
# COMPACT_ATOMS: atom_id res chain seq x y z
N TYR A 1 -24.33 12.96 -8.61
CA TYR A 1 -24.79 11.61 -8.96
C TYR A 1 -25.22 10.82 -7.71
N THR A 2 -24.46 10.82 -6.62
CA THR A 2 -24.74 10.07 -5.38
C THR A 2 -26.12 10.39 -4.79
N LYS A 3 -26.49 11.68 -4.74
CA LYS A 3 -27.83 12.09 -4.25
C LYS A 3 -28.95 11.47 -5.10
N VAL A 4 -28.81 11.44 -6.42
CA VAL A 4 -29.79 10.79 -7.30
C VAL A 4 -29.90 9.29 -7.03
N GLN A 5 -28.79 8.62 -6.73
CA GLN A 5 -28.81 7.19 -6.34
C GLN A 5 -29.54 6.99 -5.02
N LEU A 6 -29.26 7.83 -4.01
CA LEU A 6 -29.91 7.76 -2.71
C LEU A 6 -31.43 7.98 -2.86
N ASP A 7 -31.86 9.03 -3.58
CA ASP A 7 -33.28 9.33 -3.81
C ASP A 7 -34.00 8.17 -4.48
N ARG A 8 -33.39 7.58 -5.52
CA ARG A 8 -33.93 6.40 -6.21
C ARG A 8 -34.03 5.17 -5.30
N PHE A 9 -33.03 4.95 -4.46
CA PHE A 9 -33.00 3.86 -3.49
C PHE A 9 -34.14 4.04 -2.46
N LEU A 10 -34.28 5.24 -1.89
CA LEU A 10 -35.32 5.57 -0.92
C LEU A 10 -36.70 5.39 -1.53
N GLN A 11 -36.92 5.84 -2.78
CA GLN A 11 -38.18 5.65 -3.48
C GLN A 11 -38.49 4.16 -3.71
N ALA A 12 -37.51 3.37 -4.16
CA ALA A 12 -37.68 1.95 -4.45
C ALA A 12 -37.94 1.10 -3.19
N THR A 13 -37.50 1.57 -2.02
CA THR A 13 -37.61 0.87 -0.74
C THR A 13 -38.71 1.43 0.18
N LYS A 14 -39.43 2.47 -0.24
CA LYS A 14 -40.38 3.20 0.58
C LYS A 14 -41.42 2.31 1.30
N ASP A 15 -41.95 1.32 0.57
CA ASP A 15 -43.01 0.43 1.07
C ASP A 15 -42.48 -1.02 1.28
N LYS A 16 -41.16 -1.18 1.47
CA LYS A 16 -40.55 -2.47 1.74
C LYS A 16 -40.25 -2.63 3.22
N ALA A 17 -40.56 -3.80 3.76
CA ALA A 17 -40.14 -4.16 5.10
C ALA A 17 -38.64 -4.52 5.14
N GLY A 18 -37.99 -4.27 6.27
CA GLY A 18 -36.59 -4.59 6.52
C GLY A 18 -35.70 -3.36 6.64
N GLU A 19 -34.47 -3.57 7.12
CA GLU A 19 -33.47 -2.53 7.25
C GLU A 19 -32.90 -2.12 5.88
N ARG A 20 -32.61 -0.84 5.74
CA ARG A 20 -32.07 -0.26 4.49
C ARG A 20 -30.59 0.04 4.66
N THR A 21 -29.82 -0.39 3.70
CA THR A 21 -28.38 -0.15 3.67
C THR A 21 -27.92 0.20 2.25
N ILE A 22 -27.22 1.31 2.09
CA ILE A 22 -26.65 1.74 0.81
C ILE A 22 -25.19 2.19 0.94
N ALA A 23 -24.78 2.71 2.12
CA ALA A 23 -23.45 3.27 2.34
C ALA A 23 -22.38 2.18 2.52
N ALA A 24 -21.42 2.13 1.60
CA ALA A 24 -20.11 1.53 1.81
C ALA A 24 -19.12 2.61 2.28
N SER A 25 -17.82 2.31 2.36
CA SER A 25 -16.79 3.21 2.94
C SER A 25 -16.88 4.66 2.47
N GLY A 26 -17.01 4.91 1.17
CA GLY A 26 -17.18 6.28 0.63
C GLY A 26 -18.50 6.94 1.04
N GLY A 27 -19.59 6.17 1.05
CA GLY A 27 -20.88 6.66 1.56
C GLY A 27 -20.84 6.99 3.04
N ILE A 28 -20.10 6.22 3.82
CA ILE A 28 -19.95 6.43 5.26
C ILE A 28 -19.18 7.73 5.54
N LEU A 29 -18.09 7.98 4.84
CA LEU A 29 -17.25 9.16 5.10
C LEU A 29 -17.84 10.46 4.55
N PHE A 30 -18.50 10.42 3.38
CA PHE A 30 -18.82 11.64 2.64
C PHE A 30 -20.33 11.92 2.53
N TRP A 31 -21.20 10.98 2.92
CA TRP A 31 -22.65 11.09 2.73
C TRP A 31 -23.40 10.59 3.97
N PRO A 32 -23.41 11.35 5.09
CA PRO A 32 -24.11 10.94 6.32
C PRO A 32 -25.56 10.56 6.11
N GLU A 33 -26.25 11.24 5.17
CA GLU A 33 -27.64 10.94 4.82
C GLU A 33 -27.84 9.55 4.19
N ALA A 34 -26.76 8.91 3.71
CA ALA A 34 -26.80 7.57 3.14
C ALA A 34 -26.57 6.46 4.19
N HIS A 35 -26.33 6.79 5.46
CA HIS A 35 -26.12 5.79 6.53
C HIS A 35 -27.35 4.94 6.74
N LEU A 36 -28.52 5.55 6.72
CA LEU A 36 -29.81 4.90 6.91
C LEU A 36 -29.86 4.02 8.17
N ASP A 37 -30.38 2.79 8.04
CA ASP A 37 -30.54 1.88 9.18
C ASP A 37 -29.25 1.07 9.46
N CYS A 38 -28.42 0.84 8.42
CA CYS A 38 -27.21 0.04 8.51
C CYS A 38 -26.16 0.49 7.50
N ILE A 39 -24.88 0.44 7.89
CA ILE A 39 -23.72 0.77 7.04
C ILE A 39 -22.89 -0.49 6.75
N ARG A 40 -22.13 -0.46 5.66
CA ARG A 40 -21.22 -1.54 5.26
C ARG A 40 -19.78 -1.03 5.14
N PRO A 41 -19.07 -0.81 6.27
CA PRO A 41 -17.69 -0.41 6.24
C PRO A 41 -16.84 -1.54 5.63
N GLY A 42 -15.92 -1.17 4.75
CA GLY A 42 -14.92 -2.06 4.16
C GLY A 42 -13.53 -1.53 4.49
N ILE A 43 -12.88 -0.87 3.52
CA ILE A 43 -11.49 -0.45 3.65
C ILE A 43 -11.22 0.51 4.81
N ILE A 44 -12.20 1.31 5.21
CA ILE A 44 -12.07 2.21 6.37
C ILE A 44 -11.88 1.46 7.69
N MET A 45 -12.26 0.18 7.79
CA MET A 45 -11.97 -0.66 8.96
C MET A 45 -10.48 -0.98 9.07
N TYR A 46 -9.74 -0.90 7.97
CA TYR A 46 -8.28 -1.04 7.95
C TYR A 46 -7.55 0.30 8.14
N GLY A 47 -8.32 1.37 8.42
CA GLY A 47 -7.75 2.71 8.55
C GLY A 47 -7.32 3.34 7.22
N ILE A 48 -7.82 2.83 6.10
CA ILE A 48 -7.45 3.21 4.74
C ILE A 48 -8.60 3.99 4.09
N SER A 49 -8.28 5.07 3.41
CA SER A 49 -9.25 5.86 2.66
C SER A 49 -9.73 5.14 1.39
N PRO A 50 -11.02 5.27 1.03
CA PRO A 50 -11.52 4.81 -0.27
C PRO A 50 -11.17 5.77 -1.43
N THR A 51 -10.38 6.82 -1.18
CA THR A 51 -9.94 7.82 -2.16
C THR A 51 -8.42 7.91 -2.19
N ASP A 52 -7.87 8.76 -3.07
CA ASP A 52 -6.42 9.01 -3.17
C ASP A 52 -5.86 9.86 -2.00
N THR A 53 -6.72 10.35 -1.12
CA THR A 53 -6.36 11.09 0.09
C THR A 53 -6.05 10.12 1.21
N VAL A 54 -4.98 10.33 1.98
CA VAL A 54 -4.61 9.44 3.10
C VAL A 54 -5.70 9.38 4.16
N GLY A 55 -5.92 8.18 4.70
CA GLY A 55 -6.97 7.92 5.70
C GLY A 55 -6.87 8.82 6.93
N ALA A 56 -5.68 9.20 7.35
CA ALA A 56 -5.44 10.10 8.48
C ALA A 56 -6.15 11.46 8.34
N GLU A 57 -6.34 11.98 7.14
CA GLU A 57 -7.07 13.23 6.90
C GLU A 57 -8.57 13.11 7.21
N PHE A 58 -9.08 11.89 7.29
CA PHE A 58 -10.46 11.58 7.68
C PHE A 58 -10.55 11.01 9.10
N GLY A 59 -9.47 11.11 9.90
CA GLY A 59 -9.42 10.59 11.26
C GLY A 59 -9.31 9.06 11.33
N LEU A 60 -8.97 8.40 10.23
CA LEU A 60 -8.72 6.97 10.19
C LEU A 60 -7.28 6.66 10.65
N THR A 61 -7.12 5.57 11.39
CA THR A 61 -5.80 5.09 11.84
C THR A 61 -5.48 3.78 11.15
N PRO A 62 -4.35 3.66 10.43
CA PRO A 62 -3.90 2.40 9.86
C PRO A 62 -3.80 1.30 10.92
N VAL A 63 -4.42 0.15 10.68
CA VAL A 63 -4.40 -1.01 11.58
C VAL A 63 -3.55 -2.15 11.03
N MET A 64 -2.86 -1.92 9.93
CA MET A 64 -2.04 -2.92 9.25
C MET A 64 -0.73 -2.30 8.79
N ASN A 65 0.38 -2.92 9.19
CA ASN A 65 1.71 -2.65 8.64
C ASN A 65 2.18 -3.88 7.86
N LEU A 66 2.74 -3.68 6.67
CA LEU A 66 3.51 -4.71 5.97
C LEU A 66 4.98 -4.36 6.11
N THR A 67 5.70 -5.23 6.78
CA THR A 67 7.13 -5.07 7.04
C THR A 67 7.93 -6.25 6.50
N SER A 68 9.20 -6.00 6.25
CA SER A 68 10.20 -6.99 5.88
C SER A 68 11.57 -6.52 6.38
N SER A 69 12.65 -7.11 5.91
CA SER A 69 14.01 -6.74 6.30
C SER A 69 14.97 -6.71 5.12
N LEU A 70 16.07 -5.98 5.30
CA LEU A 70 17.20 -6.02 4.36
C LEU A 70 17.97 -7.35 4.50
N LEU A 71 18.05 -8.10 3.40
CA LEU A 71 18.84 -9.34 3.28
C LEU A 71 20.31 -9.05 2.90
N SER A 72 20.52 -7.96 2.17
CA SER A 72 21.83 -7.60 1.65
C SER A 72 21.92 -6.09 1.45
N VAL A 73 23.08 -5.53 1.70
CA VAL A 73 23.45 -4.16 1.36
C VAL A 73 24.80 -4.23 0.67
N ARG A 74 24.92 -3.66 -0.53
CA ARG A 74 26.15 -3.71 -1.31
C ARG A 74 26.43 -2.41 -2.04
N GLU A 75 27.70 -2.09 -2.19
CA GLU A 75 28.16 -1.05 -3.10
C GLU A 75 27.73 -1.38 -4.54
N HIS A 76 27.35 -0.37 -5.29
CA HIS A 76 26.91 -0.49 -6.66
C HIS A 76 27.41 0.69 -7.48
N LYS A 77 28.03 0.41 -8.60
CA LYS A 77 28.70 1.43 -9.40
C LYS A 77 27.76 2.05 -10.43
N LYS A 78 28.03 3.30 -10.76
CA LYS A 78 27.38 3.98 -11.88
C LYS A 78 27.50 3.11 -13.15
N GLY A 79 26.37 2.96 -13.85
CA GLY A 79 26.28 2.19 -15.09
C GLY A 79 26.04 0.70 -14.90
N GLU A 80 26.03 0.18 -13.67
CA GLU A 80 25.68 -1.21 -13.41
C GLU A 80 24.17 -1.41 -13.38
N PRO A 81 23.64 -2.47 -14.02
CA PRO A 81 22.22 -2.78 -14.01
C PRO A 81 21.80 -3.51 -12.74
N VAL A 82 20.49 -3.41 -12.38
CA VAL A 82 19.88 -4.12 -11.27
C VAL A 82 18.70 -4.97 -11.74
N GLY A 83 18.62 -6.19 -11.22
CA GLY A 83 17.49 -7.10 -11.38
C GLY A 83 17.35 -7.73 -12.76
N TYR A 84 16.24 -8.45 -12.95
CA TYR A 84 15.96 -9.16 -14.19
C TYR A 84 15.78 -8.22 -15.38
N GLY A 85 16.52 -8.50 -16.45
CA GLY A 85 16.48 -7.73 -17.69
C GLY A 85 17.24 -6.41 -17.61
N GLY A 86 17.86 -6.08 -16.47
CA GLY A 86 18.64 -4.84 -16.31
C GLY A 86 17.85 -3.59 -16.64
N ILE A 87 16.54 -3.57 -16.34
CA ILE A 87 15.64 -2.47 -16.71
C ILE A 87 15.99 -1.15 -16.03
N TRP A 88 16.71 -1.22 -14.93
CA TRP A 88 17.25 -0.06 -14.24
C TRP A 88 18.77 -0.12 -14.21
N THR A 89 19.41 0.99 -14.50
CA THR A 89 20.86 1.15 -14.46
C THR A 89 21.18 2.33 -13.56
N SER A 90 22.11 2.13 -12.61
CA SER A 90 22.44 3.18 -11.65
C SER A 90 23.02 4.43 -12.33
N PRO A 91 22.43 5.62 -12.11
CA PRO A 91 22.96 6.87 -12.66
C PRO A 91 24.19 7.39 -11.94
N LYS A 92 24.52 6.84 -10.77
CA LYS A 92 25.66 7.24 -9.90
C LYS A 92 26.13 6.05 -9.06
N ASP A 93 27.29 6.19 -8.42
CA ASP A 93 27.69 5.25 -7.37
C ASP A 93 26.68 5.33 -6.20
N THR A 94 26.23 4.19 -5.71
CA THR A 94 25.22 4.10 -4.66
C THR A 94 25.37 2.81 -3.86
N LYS A 95 24.48 2.59 -2.88
CA LYS A 95 24.28 1.29 -2.22
C LYS A 95 22.92 0.72 -2.59
N ILE A 96 22.87 -0.55 -2.95
CA ILE A 96 21.64 -1.28 -3.25
C ILE A 96 21.32 -2.19 -2.07
N GLY A 97 20.10 -2.05 -1.57
CA GLY A 97 19.48 -2.98 -0.60
C GLY A 97 18.65 -4.04 -1.31
N VAL A 98 18.70 -5.26 -0.80
CA VAL A 98 17.81 -6.36 -1.20
C VAL A 98 16.86 -6.60 -0.04
N VAL A 99 15.56 -6.56 -0.30
CA VAL A 99 14.48 -6.72 0.70
C VAL A 99 13.83 -8.08 0.53
N ALA A 100 13.52 -8.75 1.65
CA ALA A 100 12.96 -10.10 1.72
C ALA A 100 11.45 -10.14 1.43
N ILE A 101 10.99 -9.56 0.32
CA ILE A 101 9.60 -9.62 -0.13
C ILE A 101 9.52 -9.50 -1.64
N GLY A 102 8.64 -10.28 -2.26
CA GLY A 102 8.43 -10.26 -3.68
C GLY A 102 7.01 -10.62 -4.09
N TYR A 103 6.79 -10.88 -5.39
CA TYR A 103 5.43 -11.15 -5.87
C TYR A 103 4.86 -12.50 -5.39
N GLY A 104 5.70 -13.42 -4.96
CA GLY A 104 5.28 -14.67 -4.31
C GLY A 104 4.61 -14.44 -2.95
N ASP A 105 4.90 -13.31 -2.30
CA ASP A 105 4.30 -12.88 -1.05
C ASP A 105 3.03 -12.05 -1.27
N GLY A 106 2.75 -11.69 -2.53
CA GLY A 106 1.63 -10.85 -2.92
C GLY A 106 2.00 -9.38 -3.16
N TYR A 107 3.28 -9.01 -3.04
CA TYR A 107 3.73 -7.67 -3.42
C TYR A 107 3.67 -7.52 -4.95
N PRO A 108 3.17 -6.41 -5.50
CA PRO A 108 3.00 -6.28 -6.95
C PRO A 108 4.32 -6.38 -7.70
N ARG A 109 4.34 -7.19 -8.77
CA ARG A 109 5.53 -7.38 -9.60
C ARG A 109 5.89 -6.18 -10.46
N ASP A 110 4.87 -5.54 -11.03
CA ASP A 110 5.04 -4.50 -12.05
C ASP A 110 4.83 -3.10 -11.47
N VAL A 111 5.36 -2.87 -10.26
CA VAL A 111 5.39 -1.50 -9.70
C VAL A 111 6.37 -0.63 -10.49
N PRO A 112 6.05 0.66 -10.70
CA PRO A 112 6.95 1.60 -11.33
C PRO A 112 8.26 1.76 -10.54
N GLU A 113 9.35 2.04 -11.28
CA GLU A 113 10.59 2.52 -10.67
C GLU A 113 10.30 3.72 -9.75
N GLY A 114 10.98 3.76 -8.61
CA GLY A 114 10.79 4.83 -7.64
C GLY A 114 9.64 4.60 -6.67
N THR A 115 8.86 3.49 -6.80
CA THR A 115 7.85 3.15 -5.78
C THR A 115 8.47 3.19 -4.39
N PRO A 116 7.85 3.94 -3.44
CA PRO A 116 8.47 4.19 -2.14
C PRO A 116 8.42 2.96 -1.23
N VAL A 117 9.49 2.78 -0.45
CA VAL A 117 9.52 2.01 0.80
C VAL A 117 10.15 2.86 1.89
N TYR A 118 9.88 2.55 3.16
CA TYR A 118 10.41 3.32 4.27
C TYR A 118 11.43 2.49 5.05
N ILE A 119 12.60 3.07 5.29
CA ILE A 119 13.72 2.44 6.01
C ILE A 119 14.41 3.49 6.87
N ASN A 120 14.62 3.20 8.15
CA ASN A 120 15.41 4.03 9.07
C ASN A 120 15.10 5.53 8.99
N GLY A 121 13.80 5.87 9.07
CA GLY A 121 13.35 7.28 9.14
C GLY A 121 13.23 7.98 7.79
N ARG A 122 13.41 7.30 6.65
CA ARG A 122 13.33 7.91 5.32
C ARG A 122 12.70 7.01 4.27
N ILE A 123 12.20 7.64 3.22
CA ILE A 123 11.72 6.95 2.03
C ILE A 123 12.89 6.70 1.08
N VAL A 124 12.97 5.49 0.55
CA VAL A 124 13.90 5.08 -0.51
C VAL A 124 13.12 4.44 -1.66
N PRO A 125 13.61 4.57 -2.91
CA PRO A 125 12.91 4.06 -4.07
C PRO A 125 13.19 2.58 -4.33
N ILE A 126 12.18 1.85 -4.78
CA ILE A 126 12.37 0.55 -5.44
C ILE A 126 13.04 0.79 -6.80
N VAL A 127 14.03 -0.02 -7.11
CA VAL A 127 14.77 0.01 -8.38
C VAL A 127 14.87 -1.40 -8.97
N GLY A 128 14.81 -1.48 -10.29
CA GLY A 128 14.75 -2.76 -10.99
C GLY A 128 13.40 -3.46 -10.82
N ARG A 129 13.33 -4.70 -11.28
CA ARG A 129 12.08 -5.48 -11.28
C ARG A 129 11.94 -6.30 -10.01
N VAL A 130 10.75 -6.28 -9.41
CA VAL A 130 10.42 -7.15 -8.28
C VAL A 130 10.51 -8.62 -8.74
N SER A 131 11.21 -9.43 -7.97
CA SER A 131 11.34 -10.88 -8.20
C SER A 131 10.30 -11.65 -7.37
N MET A 132 10.32 -12.99 -7.44
CA MET A 132 9.39 -13.82 -6.69
C MET A 132 9.49 -13.61 -5.18
N ASP A 133 10.71 -13.51 -4.66
CA ASP A 133 10.98 -13.53 -3.22
C ASP A 133 11.66 -12.25 -2.71
N MET A 134 12.05 -11.34 -3.61
CA MET A 134 12.86 -10.17 -3.25
C MET A 134 12.52 -8.97 -4.13
N LEU A 135 12.75 -7.79 -3.58
CA LEU A 135 12.84 -6.54 -4.34
C LEU A 135 14.14 -5.80 -3.99
N THR A 136 14.49 -4.83 -4.81
CA THR A 136 15.73 -4.05 -4.65
C THR A 136 15.40 -2.57 -4.49
N VAL A 137 16.17 -1.88 -3.65
CA VAL A 137 16.01 -0.46 -3.34
C VAL A 137 17.33 0.28 -3.48
N ASP A 138 17.28 1.54 -3.92
CA ASP A 138 18.43 2.44 -3.92
C ASP A 138 18.51 3.14 -2.55
N LEU A 139 19.47 2.73 -1.73
CA LEU A 139 19.68 3.26 -0.39
C LEU A 139 20.42 4.61 -0.38
N GLY A 140 21.05 4.98 -1.50
CA GLY A 140 21.95 6.14 -1.58
C GLY A 140 23.38 5.81 -1.18
N ALA A 141 24.33 6.61 -1.69
CA ALA A 141 25.76 6.38 -1.49
C ALA A 141 26.20 6.44 -0.02
N ASP A 142 25.61 7.38 0.72
CA ASP A 142 26.00 7.66 2.13
C ASP A 142 25.18 6.85 3.15
N SER A 143 24.36 5.89 2.66
CA SER A 143 23.53 5.03 3.52
C SER A 143 24.36 4.32 4.60
N GLN A 144 23.78 4.27 5.80
CA GLN A 144 24.30 3.50 6.94
C GLN A 144 23.45 2.25 7.22
N ASP A 145 22.52 1.93 6.34
CA ASP A 145 21.65 0.77 6.45
C ASP A 145 22.46 -0.52 6.41
N LYS A 146 22.00 -1.52 7.11
CA LYS A 146 22.65 -2.83 7.25
C LYS A 146 21.66 -3.97 7.13
N VAL A 147 22.18 -5.16 6.92
CA VAL A 147 21.40 -6.40 6.93
C VAL A 147 20.65 -6.53 8.24
N GLY A 148 19.37 -6.87 8.15
CA GLY A 148 18.44 -6.99 9.27
C GLY A 148 17.65 -5.72 9.59
N ASP A 149 17.99 -4.57 9.01
CA ASP A 149 17.19 -3.35 9.21
C ASP A 149 15.77 -3.55 8.64
N GLU A 150 14.78 -3.05 9.39
CA GLU A 150 13.38 -3.14 9.02
C GLU A 150 13.07 -2.28 7.79
N VAL A 151 12.24 -2.84 6.94
CA VAL A 151 11.70 -2.17 5.73
C VAL A 151 10.19 -2.18 5.81
N ILE A 152 9.58 -1.00 5.80
CA ILE A 152 8.12 -0.85 5.79
C ILE A 152 7.66 -0.63 4.35
N LEU A 153 6.85 -1.56 3.85
CA LEU A 153 6.27 -1.52 2.50
C LEU A 153 5.01 -0.63 2.48
N TRP A 154 4.22 -0.65 3.55
CA TRP A 154 3.14 0.29 3.89
C TRP A 154 2.76 0.15 5.36
N GLY A 155 2.16 1.19 5.90
CA GLY A 155 1.71 1.24 7.29
C GLY A 155 1.57 2.67 7.79
N LYS A 156 1.90 2.86 9.05
CA LYS A 156 1.80 4.18 9.70
C LYS A 156 2.78 5.20 9.12
N GLU A 157 4.04 4.80 8.92
CA GLU A 157 5.13 5.66 8.41
C GLU A 157 5.07 5.86 6.90
N LEU A 158 4.47 4.93 6.19
CA LEU A 158 4.25 4.98 4.75
C LEU A 158 2.80 4.58 4.44
N PRO A 159 1.87 5.54 4.35
CA PRO A 159 0.47 5.23 4.07
C PRO A 159 0.31 4.41 2.78
N ILE A 160 -0.50 3.36 2.85
CA ILE A 160 -0.73 2.48 1.70
C ILE A 160 -1.30 3.23 0.50
N GLU A 161 -2.08 4.29 0.73
CA GLU A 161 -2.62 5.15 -0.33
C GLU A 161 -1.50 5.83 -1.13
N THR A 162 -0.39 6.17 -0.47
CA THR A 162 0.80 6.72 -1.13
C THR A 162 1.41 5.68 -2.07
N VAL A 163 1.57 4.45 -1.62
CA VAL A 163 2.08 3.34 -2.44
C VAL A 163 1.11 3.01 -3.56
N ALA A 164 -0.19 2.94 -3.28
CA ALA A 164 -1.26 2.68 -4.23
C ALA A 164 -1.28 3.73 -5.35
N LYS A 165 -1.26 5.00 -4.99
CA LYS A 165 -1.22 6.12 -5.94
C LYS A 165 0.02 6.08 -6.83
N TYR A 166 1.19 5.80 -6.23
CA TYR A 166 2.45 5.73 -6.96
C TYR A 166 2.46 4.57 -7.96
N SER A 167 1.99 3.41 -7.52
CA SER A 167 1.96 2.19 -8.33
C SER A 167 0.78 2.10 -9.32
N GLY A 168 -0.22 2.96 -9.19
CA GLY A 168 -1.46 2.88 -9.98
C GLY A 168 -2.36 1.69 -9.61
N ILE A 169 -2.15 1.10 -8.43
CA ILE A 169 -2.87 -0.07 -7.92
C ILE A 169 -3.81 0.39 -6.80
N LEU A 170 -5.01 -0.15 -6.73
CA LEU A 170 -5.94 0.18 -5.64
C LEU A 170 -5.43 -0.32 -4.29
N SER A 171 -5.61 0.47 -3.22
CA SER A 171 -5.27 0.05 -1.85
C SER A 171 -5.94 -1.26 -1.46
N TYR A 172 -7.18 -1.50 -1.89
CA TYR A 172 -7.88 -2.78 -1.72
C TYR A 172 -7.12 -3.95 -2.34
N GLU A 173 -6.60 -3.76 -3.55
CA GLU A 173 -5.86 -4.79 -4.27
C GLU A 173 -4.55 -5.14 -3.54
N LEU A 174 -3.85 -4.14 -3.02
CA LEU A 174 -2.61 -4.34 -2.26
C LEU A 174 -2.84 -5.22 -1.04
N ILE A 175 -3.86 -4.94 -0.22
CA ILE A 175 -4.12 -5.72 1.00
C ILE A 175 -4.71 -7.11 0.73
N THR A 176 -5.48 -7.27 -0.35
CA THR A 176 -6.14 -8.56 -0.66
C THR A 176 -5.25 -9.55 -1.41
N LYS A 177 -4.15 -9.10 -1.99
CA LYS A 177 -3.20 -9.95 -2.72
C LYS A 177 -2.16 -10.63 -1.86
N LEU A 178 -2.01 -10.26 -0.60
CA LEU A 178 -1.04 -10.90 0.29
C LEU A 178 -1.34 -12.39 0.39
N THR A 179 -0.28 -13.18 0.24
CA THR A 179 -0.38 -14.65 0.26
C THR A 179 -0.16 -15.19 1.67
N PRO A 180 -0.50 -16.47 1.94
CA PRO A 180 -0.20 -17.11 3.22
C PRO A 180 1.30 -17.23 3.57
N ARG A 181 2.20 -16.84 2.68
CA ARG A 181 3.63 -16.73 2.97
C ARG A 181 3.95 -15.58 3.92
N VAL A 182 3.10 -14.54 3.93
CA VAL A 182 3.22 -13.41 4.86
C VAL A 182 2.64 -13.83 6.21
N ILE A 183 3.49 -13.84 7.22
CA ILE A 183 3.09 -14.15 8.58
C ILE A 183 2.30 -12.97 9.15
N THR A 184 1.11 -13.24 9.67
CA THR A 184 0.29 -12.21 10.33
C THR A 184 0.52 -12.27 11.84
N GLU A 185 0.92 -11.15 12.41
CA GLU A 185 1.04 -10.97 13.85
C GLU A 185 -0.01 -9.96 14.31
N TYR A 186 -0.74 -10.30 15.37
CA TYR A 186 -1.68 -9.38 16.02
C TYR A 186 -0.98 -8.71 17.18
N VAL A 187 -1.01 -7.38 17.19
CA VAL A 187 -0.42 -6.55 18.24
C VAL A 187 -1.51 -5.73 18.92
N ASP A 188 -1.36 -5.49 20.23
CA ASP A 188 -2.30 -4.70 21.04
C ASP A 188 -2.09 -3.18 20.84
#